data_20c65f8ec502b9d1187c0b5a41377926
#
_entry.id   20c65f8ec502b9d1187c0b5a41377926
#
_cell.length_a   1.000
_cell.length_b   1.000
_cell.length_c   1.000
_cell.angle_alpha   90.00
_cell.angle_beta   90.00
_cell.angle_gamma   90.00
#
_symmetry.space_group_name_H-M   'P 1'
#
loop_
_entity.id
_entity.type
_entity.pdbx_description
1 polymer ?
#
loop_
_entity_poly.entity_id
_entity_poly.type
_entity_poly.pdbx_seq_one_letter_code
_entity_poly.pdbx_strand_id
1 'polypeptide(L)'
;MPTLTAEESITLPAKTAGGGVDKQWFEEVTGRFGIADRLDHRPAELSGGQQQRVACARAIVSRPEIFFGDEPTGNLDSNASHEVLAILRSAVDEMGQTVVIVTHDPTAAAWADRVLFLADGELVHELRDPDAEAILTVMTGFER
;
A
#
# COMPACT_ATOMS: atom_id res chain seq x y z
N MET A 1 -9.78 5.31 13.13
CA MET A 1 -9.96 5.93 14.47
C MET A 1 -9.85 7.43 14.31
N PRO A 2 -10.95 8.19 14.39
CA PRO A 2 -10.95 9.61 14.04
C PRO A 2 -10.30 10.54 15.08
N THR A 3 -9.92 10.03 16.24
CA THR A 3 -9.36 10.82 17.34
C THR A 3 -7.84 10.78 17.43
N LEU A 4 -7.19 9.82 16.78
CA LEU A 4 -5.74 9.67 16.79
C LEU A 4 -5.06 10.56 15.76
N THR A 5 -3.89 11.09 16.08
CA THR A 5 -2.99 11.73 15.11
C THR A 5 -2.39 10.66 14.17
N ALA A 6 -1.76 11.12 13.08
CA ALA A 6 -1.05 10.23 12.17
C ALA A 6 0.05 9.44 12.90
N GLU A 7 0.86 10.08 13.75
CA GLU A 7 1.89 9.44 14.56
C GLU A 7 1.30 8.37 15.48
N GLU A 8 0.25 8.72 16.23
CA GLU A 8 -0.43 7.78 17.13
C GLU A 8 -1.00 6.59 16.36
N SER A 9 -1.60 6.82 15.19
CA SER A 9 -2.15 5.77 14.34
C SER A 9 -1.06 4.84 13.82
N ILE A 10 0.09 5.37 13.38
CA ILE A 10 1.22 4.57 12.87
C ILE A 10 1.84 3.73 13.98
N THR A 11 2.02 4.28 15.18
CA THR A 11 2.73 3.61 16.28
C THR A 11 1.83 2.67 17.09
N LEU A 12 0.52 2.78 16.99
CA LEU A 12 -0.44 2.02 17.79
C LEU A 12 -0.25 0.48 17.70
N PRO A 13 -0.05 -0.15 16.53
CA PRO A 13 0.12 -1.59 16.46
C PRO A 13 1.33 -2.10 17.26
N ALA A 14 2.46 -1.39 17.17
CA ALA A 14 3.67 -1.74 17.89
C ALA A 14 3.50 -1.57 19.41
N LYS A 15 2.84 -0.51 19.85
CA LYS A 15 2.53 -0.27 21.27
C LYS A 15 1.58 -1.33 21.85
N THR A 16 0.56 -1.73 21.09
CA THR A 16 -0.40 -2.76 21.54
C THR A 16 0.21 -4.15 21.60
N ALA A 17 1.23 -4.43 20.78
CA ALA A 17 2.00 -5.67 20.83
C ALA A 17 3.03 -5.71 21.98
N GLY A 18 3.06 -4.71 22.86
CA GLY A 18 3.97 -4.63 24.01
C GLY A 18 5.39 -4.20 23.66
N GLY A 19 5.61 -3.70 22.44
CA GLY A 19 6.89 -3.17 21.96
C GLY A 19 6.86 -1.66 21.73
N GLY A 20 8.00 -1.11 21.29
CA GLY A 20 8.13 0.24 20.76
C GLY A 20 8.50 0.21 19.28
N VAL A 21 8.37 1.35 18.63
CA VAL A 21 8.90 1.54 17.28
C VAL A 21 10.32 2.09 17.40
N ASP A 22 11.27 1.50 16.70
CA ASP A 22 12.60 2.06 16.56
C ASP A 22 12.50 3.45 15.93
N LYS A 23 13.13 4.46 16.57
CA LYS A 23 12.98 5.86 16.17
C LYS A 23 13.54 6.11 14.77
N GLN A 24 14.71 5.55 14.47
CA GLN A 24 15.35 5.74 13.16
C GLN A 24 14.52 5.11 12.04
N TRP A 25 13.96 3.92 12.30
CA TRP A 25 13.07 3.25 11.38
C TRP A 25 11.75 4.01 11.16
N PHE A 26 11.18 4.55 12.23
CA PHE A 26 9.99 5.40 12.13
C PHE A 26 10.23 6.63 11.26
N GLU A 27 11.36 7.33 11.47
CA GLU A 27 11.75 8.48 10.67
C GLU A 27 11.99 8.11 9.20
N GLU A 28 12.60 6.96 8.93
CA GLU A 28 12.80 6.45 7.58
C GLU A 28 11.46 6.16 6.89
N VAL A 29 10.57 5.43 7.54
CA VAL A 29 9.24 5.09 6.98
C VAL A 29 8.43 6.35 6.72
N THR A 30 8.28 7.24 7.70
CA THR A 30 7.46 8.45 7.56
C THR A 30 8.03 9.42 6.52
N GLY A 31 9.35 9.49 6.40
CA GLY A 31 10.02 10.27 5.36
C GLY A 31 9.76 9.72 3.96
N ARG A 32 9.92 8.41 3.76
CA ARG A 32 9.66 7.73 2.47
C ARG A 32 8.19 7.84 2.05
N PHE A 33 7.28 7.74 3.00
CA PHE A 33 5.84 7.90 2.73
C PHE A 33 5.39 9.36 2.60
N GLY A 34 6.31 10.33 2.76
CA GLY A 34 6.03 11.75 2.57
C GLY A 34 4.98 12.30 3.55
N ILE A 35 4.98 11.80 4.79
CA ILE A 35 4.04 12.18 5.85
C ILE A 35 4.73 12.71 7.11
N ALA A 36 6.05 12.88 7.08
CA ALA A 36 6.82 13.33 8.24
C ALA A 36 6.38 14.72 8.76
N ASP A 37 5.87 15.58 7.88
CA ASP A 37 5.35 16.93 8.22
C ASP A 37 3.85 16.91 8.57
N ARG A 38 3.22 15.75 8.65
CA ARG A 38 1.79 15.55 8.92
C ARG A 38 1.50 14.68 10.15
N LEU A 39 2.53 14.36 10.92
CA LEU A 39 2.42 13.42 12.05
C LEU A 39 1.46 13.89 13.14
N ASP A 40 1.35 15.19 13.37
CA ASP A 40 0.43 15.80 14.34
C ASP A 40 -1.01 15.96 13.82
N HIS A 41 -1.23 15.72 12.51
CA HIS A 41 -2.55 15.87 11.90
C HIS A 41 -3.46 14.69 12.20
N ARG A 42 -4.76 14.96 12.30
CA ARG A 42 -5.81 13.95 12.41
C ARG A 42 -6.35 13.59 11.03
N PRO A 43 -7.03 12.43 10.86
CA PRO A 43 -7.55 12.01 9.56
C PRO A 43 -8.38 13.06 8.83
N ALA A 44 -9.20 13.83 9.57
CA ALA A 44 -10.04 14.88 8.97
C ALA A 44 -9.24 16.06 8.37
N GLU A 45 -7.98 16.20 8.75
CA GLU A 45 -7.06 17.25 8.30
C GLU A 45 -6.15 16.79 7.15
N LEU A 46 -6.29 15.51 6.74
CA LEU A 46 -5.47 14.86 5.71
C LEU A 46 -6.28 14.63 4.44
N SER A 47 -5.66 14.79 3.27
CA SER A 47 -6.24 14.34 2.01
C SER A 47 -6.40 12.82 1.97
N GLY A 48 -7.22 12.30 1.06
CA GLY A 48 -7.39 10.85 0.89
C GLY A 48 -6.06 10.12 0.63
N GLY A 49 -5.20 10.67 -0.22
CA GLY A 49 -3.87 10.14 -0.47
C GLY A 49 -2.97 10.16 0.76
N GLN A 50 -3.00 11.23 1.55
CA GLN A 50 -2.25 11.32 2.81
C GLN A 50 -2.76 10.30 3.85
N GLN A 51 -4.07 10.14 3.97
CA GLN A 51 -4.65 9.10 4.83
C GLN A 51 -4.21 7.70 4.41
N GLN A 52 -4.18 7.42 3.11
CA GLN A 52 -3.71 6.15 2.59
C GLN A 52 -2.23 5.92 2.87
N ARG A 53 -1.38 6.95 2.72
CA ARG A 53 0.05 6.86 3.08
C ARG A 53 0.25 6.60 4.58
N VAL A 54 -0.54 7.21 5.45
CA VAL A 54 -0.54 6.92 6.89
C VAL A 54 -0.92 5.47 7.15
N ALA A 55 -1.94 4.94 6.46
CA ALA A 55 -2.35 3.54 6.59
C ALA A 55 -1.25 2.56 6.15
N CYS A 56 -0.58 2.84 5.04
CA CYS A 56 0.55 2.03 4.55
C CYS A 56 1.75 2.12 5.51
N ALA A 57 2.11 3.32 5.97
CA ALA A 57 3.20 3.51 6.94
C ALA A 57 2.93 2.76 8.25
N ARG A 58 1.69 2.79 8.74
CA ARG A 58 1.26 2.02 9.92
C ARG A 58 1.47 0.51 9.75
N ALA A 59 1.19 -0.02 8.58
CA ALA A 59 1.39 -1.43 8.30
C ALA A 59 2.88 -1.79 8.22
N ILE A 60 3.70 -0.97 7.57
CA ILE A 60 5.12 -1.23 7.33
C ILE A 60 5.99 -0.97 8.56
N VAL A 61 5.62 -0.04 9.43
CA VAL A 61 6.42 0.32 10.61
C VAL A 61 6.67 -0.86 11.56
N SER A 62 5.78 -1.84 11.58
CA SER A 62 5.92 -3.08 12.37
C SER A 62 6.89 -4.10 11.74
N ARG A 63 7.52 -3.78 10.62
CA ARG A 63 8.42 -4.66 9.85
C ARG A 63 7.81 -6.03 9.54
N PRO A 64 6.61 -6.09 8.94
CA PRO A 64 5.99 -7.37 8.60
C PRO A 64 6.82 -8.07 7.52
N GLU A 65 6.77 -9.40 7.49
CA GLU A 65 7.37 -10.17 6.39
C GLU A 65 6.63 -9.91 5.06
N ILE A 66 5.32 -9.72 5.13
CA ILE A 66 4.47 -9.42 3.98
C ILE A 66 3.49 -8.29 4.35
N PHE A 67 3.40 -7.29 3.49
CA PHE A 67 2.37 -6.27 3.54
C PHE A 67 1.23 -6.64 2.62
N PHE A 68 -0.01 -6.59 3.10
CA PHE A 68 -1.21 -6.79 2.29
C PHE A 68 -2.01 -5.48 2.18
N GLY A 69 -2.30 -5.08 0.96
CA GLY A 69 -3.18 -3.97 0.63
C GLY A 69 -4.41 -4.45 -0.16
N ASP A 70 -5.59 -4.17 0.35
CA ASP A 70 -6.86 -4.42 -0.33
C ASP A 70 -7.36 -3.11 -0.95
N GLU A 71 -7.38 -3.04 -2.28
CA GLU A 71 -7.72 -1.83 -3.06
C GLU A 71 -7.04 -0.55 -2.54
N PRO A 72 -5.70 -0.51 -2.41
CA PRO A 72 -5.02 0.60 -1.75
C PRO A 72 -5.18 1.95 -2.45
N THR A 73 -5.68 1.96 -3.68
CA THR A 73 -5.92 3.15 -4.50
C THR A 73 -7.38 3.35 -4.90
N GLY A 74 -8.29 2.46 -4.48
CA GLY A 74 -9.67 2.42 -4.98
C GLY A 74 -10.51 3.68 -4.74
N ASN A 75 -10.17 4.49 -3.75
CA ASN A 75 -10.88 5.74 -3.41
C ASN A 75 -10.05 7.00 -3.71
N LEU A 76 -8.99 6.89 -4.51
CA LEU A 76 -8.08 7.98 -4.82
C LEU A 76 -8.24 8.43 -6.28
N ASP A 77 -7.95 9.70 -6.54
CA ASP A 77 -7.77 10.17 -7.90
C ASP A 77 -6.49 9.59 -8.53
N SER A 78 -6.32 9.74 -9.84
CA SER A 78 -5.20 9.16 -10.57
C SER A 78 -3.83 9.61 -10.07
N ASN A 79 -3.68 10.87 -9.66
CA ASN A 79 -2.41 11.40 -9.17
C ASN A 79 -2.07 10.81 -7.80
N ALA A 80 -3.02 10.82 -6.87
CA ALA A 80 -2.84 10.24 -5.54
C ALA A 80 -2.61 8.72 -5.61
N SER A 81 -3.30 8.02 -6.52
CA SER A 81 -3.08 6.59 -6.79
C SER A 81 -1.65 6.32 -7.24
N HIS A 82 -1.16 7.08 -8.21
CA HIS A 82 0.21 6.96 -8.72
C HIS A 82 1.25 7.18 -7.62
N GLU A 83 1.06 8.20 -6.79
CA GLU A 83 1.96 8.50 -5.68
C GLU A 83 1.99 7.36 -4.64
N VAL A 84 0.85 6.79 -4.27
CA VAL A 84 0.78 5.65 -3.33
C VAL A 84 1.46 4.42 -3.92
N LEU A 85 1.21 4.09 -5.19
CA LEU A 85 1.83 2.94 -5.86
C LEU A 85 3.35 3.13 -6.01
N ALA A 86 3.82 4.33 -6.33
CA ALA A 86 5.25 4.65 -6.39
C ALA A 86 5.94 4.45 -5.02
N ILE A 87 5.28 4.85 -3.94
CA ILE A 87 5.80 4.64 -2.58
C ILE A 87 5.84 3.15 -2.22
N LEU A 88 4.79 2.38 -2.54
CA LEU A 88 4.78 0.93 -2.32
C LEU A 88 5.85 0.24 -3.16
N ARG A 89 6.09 0.67 -4.40
CA ARG A 89 7.17 0.17 -5.24
C ARG A 89 8.55 0.46 -4.63
N SER A 90 8.77 1.68 -4.15
CA SER A 90 10.00 2.05 -3.43
C SER A 90 10.21 1.19 -2.16
N ALA A 91 9.14 0.85 -1.44
CA ALA A 91 9.25 -0.05 -0.29
C ALA A 91 9.73 -1.46 -0.69
N VAL A 92 9.33 -1.95 -1.85
CA VAL A 92 9.84 -3.22 -2.40
C VAL A 92 11.31 -3.09 -2.80
N ASP A 93 11.63 -2.10 -3.62
CA ASP A 93 12.94 -1.98 -4.28
C ASP A 93 14.05 -1.56 -3.31
N GLU A 94 13.75 -0.69 -2.36
CA GLU A 94 14.76 -0.06 -1.50
C GLU A 94 14.73 -0.56 -0.05
N MET A 95 13.57 -1.02 0.43
CA MET A 95 13.43 -1.51 1.81
C MET A 95 13.34 -3.04 1.87
N GLY A 96 13.33 -3.74 0.73
CA GLY A 96 13.22 -5.20 0.65
C GLY A 96 11.88 -5.75 1.13
N GLN A 97 10.82 -4.91 1.11
CA GLN A 97 9.50 -5.30 1.56
C GLN A 97 8.80 -6.19 0.53
N THR A 98 8.15 -7.26 0.97
CA THR A 98 7.20 -8.00 0.13
C THR A 98 5.83 -7.37 0.24
N VAL A 99 5.29 -6.93 -0.90
CA VAL A 99 3.98 -6.26 -0.98
C VAL A 99 3.05 -7.09 -1.85
N VAL A 100 1.87 -7.38 -1.33
CA VAL A 100 0.76 -8.01 -2.05
C VAL A 100 -0.41 -7.04 -2.05
N ILE A 101 -0.90 -6.68 -3.24
CA ILE A 101 -2.11 -5.86 -3.38
C ILE A 101 -3.21 -6.67 -4.07
N VAL A 102 -4.43 -6.51 -3.58
CA VAL A 102 -5.62 -6.99 -4.24
C VAL A 102 -6.26 -5.80 -4.94
N THR A 103 -6.49 -5.90 -6.23
CA THR A 103 -7.10 -4.81 -7.01
C THR A 103 -7.79 -5.36 -8.26
N HIS A 104 -8.78 -4.63 -8.73
CA HIS A 104 -9.42 -4.86 -10.03
C HIS A 104 -8.96 -3.84 -11.09
N ASP A 105 -8.06 -2.91 -10.73
CA ASP A 105 -7.50 -1.91 -11.63
C ASP A 105 -6.25 -2.44 -12.34
N PRO A 106 -6.27 -2.66 -13.68
CA PRO A 106 -5.10 -3.13 -14.42
C PRO A 106 -3.92 -2.15 -14.36
N THR A 107 -4.18 -0.85 -14.20
CA THR A 107 -3.13 0.16 -14.08
C THR A 107 -2.38 0.03 -12.76
N ALA A 108 -3.09 -0.23 -11.66
CA ALA A 108 -2.48 -0.50 -10.36
C ALA A 108 -1.73 -1.84 -10.36
N ALA A 109 -2.31 -2.88 -10.96
CA ALA A 109 -1.70 -4.20 -11.05
C ALA A 109 -0.40 -4.20 -11.87
N ALA A 110 -0.27 -3.34 -12.87
CA ALA A 110 0.94 -3.21 -13.70
C ALA A 110 2.19 -2.69 -12.94
N TRP A 111 2.04 -2.24 -11.69
CA TRP A 111 3.18 -1.89 -10.83
C TRP A 111 3.86 -3.09 -10.18
N ALA A 112 3.24 -4.26 -10.25
CA ALA A 112 3.75 -5.48 -9.63
C ALA A 112 4.68 -6.26 -10.56
N ASP A 113 5.68 -6.94 -9.99
CA ASP A 113 6.55 -7.86 -10.71
C ASP A 113 5.79 -9.13 -11.18
N ARG A 114 4.68 -9.42 -10.47
CA ARG A 114 3.89 -10.62 -10.71
C ARG A 114 2.42 -10.35 -10.44
N VAL A 115 1.56 -10.75 -11.36
CA VAL A 115 0.10 -10.63 -11.24
C VAL A 115 -0.52 -12.03 -11.28
N LEU A 116 -1.35 -12.31 -10.28
CA LEU A 116 -2.10 -13.57 -10.15
C LEU A 116 -3.57 -13.27 -10.36
N PHE A 117 -4.22 -14.06 -11.19
CA PHE A 117 -5.65 -13.95 -11.46
C PHE A 117 -6.41 -15.04 -10.72
N LEU A 118 -7.37 -14.63 -9.91
CA LEU A 118 -8.24 -15.54 -9.18
C LEU A 118 -9.66 -15.47 -9.76
N ALA A 119 -10.26 -16.63 -10.00
CA ALA A 119 -11.66 -16.76 -10.34
C ALA A 119 -12.25 -17.94 -9.57
N ASP A 120 -13.43 -17.76 -8.99
CA ASP A 120 -14.14 -18.78 -8.19
C ASP A 120 -13.29 -19.39 -7.05
N GLY A 121 -12.36 -18.59 -6.50
CA GLY A 121 -11.47 -19.03 -5.42
C GLY A 121 -10.25 -19.84 -5.87
N GLU A 122 -10.04 -19.99 -7.18
CA GLU A 122 -8.91 -20.71 -7.76
C GLU A 122 -7.96 -19.74 -8.49
N LEU A 123 -6.67 -20.08 -8.49
CA LEU A 123 -5.66 -19.40 -9.30
C LEU A 123 -5.79 -19.90 -10.76
N VAL A 124 -6.21 -19.00 -11.64
CA VAL A 124 -6.51 -19.37 -13.04
C VAL A 124 -5.46 -18.93 -14.04
N HIS A 125 -4.68 -17.89 -13.71
CA HIS A 125 -3.63 -17.37 -14.60
C HIS A 125 -2.56 -16.58 -13.82
N GLU A 126 -1.37 -16.46 -14.41
CA GLU A 126 -0.24 -15.69 -13.88
C GLU A 126 0.44 -14.93 -15.02
N LEU A 127 0.79 -13.67 -14.76
CA LEU A 127 1.68 -12.86 -15.59
C LEU A 127 2.89 -12.40 -14.79
N ARG A 128 4.04 -12.28 -15.44
CA ARG A 128 5.28 -11.73 -14.89
C ARG A 128 5.66 -10.48 -15.66
N ASP A 129 6.05 -9.44 -14.92
CA ASP A 129 6.40 -8.12 -15.46
C ASP A 129 5.40 -7.60 -16.52
N PRO A 130 4.07 -7.68 -16.26
CA PRO A 130 3.07 -7.33 -17.26
C PRO A 130 2.87 -5.82 -17.32
N ASP A 131 2.46 -5.35 -18.48
CA ASP A 131 1.87 -4.03 -18.64
C ASP A 131 0.33 -4.07 -18.44
N ALA A 132 -0.28 -2.89 -18.36
CA ALA A 132 -1.72 -2.78 -18.13
C ALA A 132 -2.56 -3.38 -19.27
N GLU A 133 -2.07 -3.39 -20.52
CA GLU A 133 -2.76 -3.94 -21.68
C GLU A 133 -2.80 -5.46 -21.62
N ALA A 134 -1.69 -6.10 -21.26
CA ALA A 134 -1.62 -7.54 -21.06
C ALA A 134 -2.56 -8.00 -19.95
N ILE A 135 -2.59 -7.25 -18.82
CA ILE A 135 -3.51 -7.54 -17.70
C ILE A 135 -4.96 -7.42 -18.15
N LEU A 136 -5.32 -6.33 -18.82
CA LEU A 136 -6.68 -6.09 -19.31
C LEU A 136 -7.12 -7.17 -20.28
N THR A 137 -6.23 -7.63 -21.15
CA THR A 137 -6.51 -8.72 -22.11
C THR A 137 -6.90 -10.02 -21.40
N VAL A 138 -6.18 -10.39 -20.33
CA VAL A 138 -6.52 -11.57 -19.52
C VAL A 138 -7.84 -11.36 -18.79
N MET A 139 -8.06 -10.20 -18.14
CA MET A 139 -9.31 -9.90 -17.43
C MET A 139 -10.54 -10.04 -18.33
N THR A 140 -10.51 -9.46 -19.53
CA THR A 140 -11.61 -9.55 -20.50
C THR A 140 -11.82 -10.94 -21.06
N GLY A 141 -10.81 -11.80 -21.00
CA GLY A 141 -10.90 -13.22 -21.36
C GLY A 141 -11.76 -14.06 -20.41
N PHE A 142 -11.83 -13.67 -19.13
CA PHE A 142 -12.64 -14.36 -18.10
C PHE A 142 -14.12 -13.94 -18.10
N GLU A 143 -14.48 -12.82 -18.73
CA GLU A 143 -15.87 -12.34 -18.82
C GLU A 143 -16.70 -13.06 -19.92
N ARG A 144 -16.14 -14.04 -20.60
CA ARG A 144 -16.79 -14.85 -21.64
C ARG A 144 -17.04 -16.27 -21.15
#